data_a1e0f7607a18d3d2e5579aba5488bffb
#
_entry.id   a1e0f7607a18d3d2e5579aba5488bffb
#
_cell.length_a   1.000
_cell.length_b   1.000
_cell.length_c   1.000
_cell.angle_alpha   90.00
_cell.angle_beta   90.00
_cell.angle_gamma   90.00
#
_symmetry.space_group_name_H-M   'P 1'
#
loop_
_entity.id
_entity.type
_entity.pdbx_description
1 polymer ?
#
loop_
_entity_poly.entity_id
_entity_poly.type
_entity_poly.pdbx_seq_one_letter_code
_entity_poly.pdbx_strand_id
1 'polypeptide(L)'
;MNWNFSAGNFSLRLPVSEQDGDALFALLKEQSRVDHIPRSAMTVDVQALDELRRMAMRFETREAAFWLVEGLYDKQLIARIGIQKINWMLSCAQLQWELSDAADLLVLQEVMPPLLSFCFSELGLHRIEVRLRAGSESHETLLQQLGFHYEGCLPAQIEYNDTSVDMALYSRLSTD
;
A
#
# COMPACT_ATOMS: atom_id res chain seq x y z
N MET A 1 -0.58 20.32 -6.97
CA MET A 1 -0.58 19.34 -5.85
C MET A 1 0.76 18.63 -5.85
N ASN A 2 1.43 18.60 -4.72
CA ASN A 2 2.71 17.88 -4.59
C ASN A 2 2.44 16.47 -4.06
N TRP A 3 2.81 15.45 -4.84
CA TRP A 3 2.63 14.04 -4.49
C TRP A 3 3.84 13.44 -3.77
N ASN A 4 4.95 14.17 -3.71
CA ASN A 4 6.18 13.72 -3.07
C ASN A 4 6.37 14.47 -1.75
N PHE A 5 6.67 13.76 -0.68
CA PHE A 5 6.86 14.32 0.65
C PHE A 5 7.80 13.48 1.50
N SER A 6 8.22 14.00 2.62
CA SER A 6 9.07 13.31 3.58
C SER A 6 8.32 13.07 4.89
N ALA A 7 8.62 11.96 5.54
CA ALA A 7 8.12 11.59 6.84
C ALA A 7 9.27 10.99 7.67
N GLY A 8 9.71 11.72 8.69
CA GLY A 8 10.86 11.30 9.50
C GLY A 8 12.11 11.06 8.66
N ASN A 9 12.64 9.86 8.71
CA ASN A 9 13.84 9.44 7.98
C ASN A 9 13.56 8.89 6.58
N PHE A 10 12.33 9.05 6.08
CA PHE A 10 11.87 8.47 4.82
C PHE A 10 11.38 9.54 3.85
N SER A 11 11.51 9.24 2.56
CA SER A 11 10.87 9.97 1.49
C SER A 11 9.85 9.10 0.79
N LEU A 12 8.70 9.69 0.47
CA LEU A 12 7.65 9.07 -0.32
C LEU A 12 7.62 9.80 -1.66
N ARG A 13 7.76 9.04 -2.75
CA ARG A 13 7.73 9.60 -4.10
C ARG A 13 6.93 8.72 -5.04
N LEU A 14 6.40 9.32 -6.09
CA LEU A 14 5.80 8.55 -7.16
C LEU A 14 6.87 7.71 -7.89
N PRO A 15 6.50 6.51 -8.40
CA PRO A 15 7.38 5.69 -9.19
C PRO A 15 7.80 6.40 -10.49
N VAL A 16 9.04 6.15 -10.92
CA VAL A 16 9.54 6.56 -12.23
C VAL A 16 9.70 5.31 -13.08
N SER A 17 8.94 5.24 -14.17
CA SER A 17 8.96 4.10 -15.08
C SER A 17 10.38 3.76 -15.52
N GLU A 18 10.69 2.46 -15.58
CA GLU A 18 11.97 1.87 -15.99
C GLU A 18 13.14 2.07 -15.02
N GLN A 19 13.19 3.17 -14.27
CA GLN A 19 14.27 3.40 -13.29
C GLN A 19 14.06 2.57 -12.00
N ASP A 20 12.80 2.33 -11.63
CA ASP A 20 12.45 1.65 -10.40
C ASP A 20 12.22 0.13 -10.57
N GLY A 21 12.43 -0.41 -11.76
CA GLY A 21 12.12 -1.81 -12.09
C GLY A 21 12.85 -2.80 -11.20
N ASP A 22 14.17 -2.68 -11.10
CA ASP A 22 14.99 -3.61 -10.31
C ASP A 22 14.66 -3.55 -8.82
N ALA A 23 14.49 -2.34 -8.28
CA ALA A 23 14.15 -2.13 -6.88
C ALA A 23 12.75 -2.67 -6.55
N LEU A 24 11.78 -2.45 -7.43
CA LEU A 24 10.43 -2.97 -7.27
C LEU A 24 10.40 -4.51 -7.37
N PHE A 25 11.13 -5.08 -8.31
CA PHE A 25 11.27 -6.53 -8.41
C PHE A 25 11.88 -7.12 -7.14
N ALA A 26 12.97 -6.54 -6.64
CA ALA A 26 13.61 -6.96 -5.40
C ALA A 26 12.65 -6.91 -4.20
N LEU A 27 11.77 -5.89 -4.15
CA LEU A 27 10.74 -5.76 -3.11
C LEU A 27 9.66 -6.85 -3.22
N LEU A 28 9.19 -7.19 -4.42
CA LEU A 28 7.98 -7.99 -4.64
C LEU A 28 8.25 -9.46 -5.02
N LYS A 29 9.50 -9.89 -5.09
CA LYS A 29 9.86 -11.28 -5.45
C LYS A 29 9.74 -12.28 -4.30
N GLU A 30 9.69 -11.81 -3.07
CA GLU A 30 9.60 -12.67 -1.89
C GLU A 30 8.15 -12.81 -1.42
N GLN A 31 7.65 -14.05 -1.35
CA GLN A 31 6.25 -14.31 -0.99
C GLN A 31 5.89 -13.79 0.41
N SER A 32 6.81 -13.91 1.38
CA SER A 32 6.60 -13.43 2.75
C SER A 32 6.31 -11.93 2.87
N ARG A 33 6.78 -11.14 1.90
CA ARG A 33 6.58 -9.68 1.87
C ARG A 33 5.19 -9.27 1.39
N VAL A 34 4.46 -10.19 0.77
CA VAL A 34 3.15 -9.94 0.17
C VAL A 34 2.04 -10.84 0.74
N ASP A 35 2.36 -11.70 1.72
CA ASP A 35 1.42 -12.69 2.27
C ASP A 35 0.22 -12.08 3.02
N HIS A 36 0.35 -10.86 3.52
CA HIS A 36 -0.75 -10.16 4.20
C HIS A 36 -1.83 -9.67 3.22
N ILE A 37 -1.56 -9.69 1.94
CA ILE A 37 -2.51 -9.44 0.86
C ILE A 37 -2.54 -10.67 -0.08
N PRO A 38 -3.64 -10.95 -0.76
CA PRO A 38 -3.74 -12.10 -1.67
C PRO A 38 -3.05 -11.80 -2.99
N ARG A 39 -1.73 -11.82 -2.97
CA ARG A 39 -0.86 -11.52 -4.10
C ARG A 39 0.23 -12.58 -4.21
N SER A 40 0.49 -13.04 -5.43
CA SER A 40 1.66 -13.85 -5.73
C SER A 40 2.91 -12.99 -5.85
N ALA A 41 4.03 -13.48 -5.32
CA ALA A 41 5.33 -12.86 -5.53
C ALA A 41 5.69 -12.83 -7.02
N MET A 42 6.50 -11.86 -7.42
CA MET A 42 7.03 -11.78 -8.77
C MET A 42 8.11 -12.84 -8.99
N THR A 43 8.12 -13.45 -10.16
CA THR A 43 9.07 -14.51 -10.52
C THR A 43 10.10 -14.06 -11.55
N VAL A 44 9.80 -13.01 -12.31
CA VAL A 44 10.66 -12.43 -13.36
C VAL A 44 10.61 -10.91 -13.31
N ASP A 45 11.69 -10.27 -13.65
CA ASP A 45 11.89 -8.81 -13.59
C ASP A 45 10.93 -8.02 -14.48
N VAL A 46 10.57 -8.56 -15.64
CA VAL A 46 9.62 -7.90 -16.55
C VAL A 46 8.27 -7.63 -15.91
N GLN A 47 7.87 -8.42 -14.90
CA GLN A 47 6.64 -8.19 -14.14
C GLN A 47 6.67 -6.86 -13.37
N ALA A 48 7.85 -6.45 -12.90
CA ALA A 48 8.00 -5.15 -12.22
C ALA A 48 7.84 -3.98 -13.21
N LEU A 49 8.38 -4.09 -14.42
CA LEU A 49 8.19 -3.08 -15.45
C LEU A 49 6.71 -2.95 -15.87
N ASP A 50 6.03 -4.08 -16.03
CA ASP A 50 4.59 -4.07 -16.34
C ASP A 50 3.76 -3.49 -15.20
N GLU A 51 4.15 -3.76 -13.95
CA GLU A 51 3.52 -3.16 -12.78
C GLU A 51 3.72 -1.64 -12.75
N LEU A 52 4.93 -1.15 -13.02
CA LEU A 52 5.24 0.29 -13.08
C LEU A 52 4.40 0.98 -14.17
N ARG A 53 4.27 0.38 -15.34
CA ARG A 53 3.42 0.91 -16.42
C ARG A 53 1.96 0.97 -16.02
N ARG A 54 1.44 -0.09 -15.36
CA ARG A 54 0.08 -0.10 -14.84
C ARG A 54 -0.14 0.95 -13.75
N MET A 55 0.84 1.14 -12.86
CA MET A 55 0.77 2.20 -11.84
C MET A 55 0.71 3.58 -12.47
N ALA A 56 1.56 3.87 -13.48
CA ALA A 56 1.55 5.13 -14.19
C ALA A 56 0.20 5.38 -14.90
N MET A 57 -0.30 4.40 -15.63
CA MET A 57 -1.61 4.50 -16.30
C MET A 57 -2.75 4.76 -15.31
N ARG A 58 -2.80 4.02 -14.20
CA ARG A 58 -3.85 4.17 -13.19
C ARG A 58 -3.74 5.51 -12.43
N PHE A 59 -2.55 6.07 -12.34
CA PHE A 59 -2.34 7.40 -11.80
C PHE A 59 -2.91 8.47 -12.77
N GLU A 60 -2.61 8.37 -14.06
CA GLU A 60 -3.14 9.26 -15.09
C GLU A 60 -4.67 9.21 -15.18
N THR A 61 -5.26 8.02 -15.08
CA THR A 61 -6.72 7.84 -15.06
C THR A 61 -7.35 8.16 -13.70
N ARG A 62 -6.56 8.56 -12.70
CA ARG A 62 -7.00 8.89 -11.33
C ARG A 62 -7.67 7.72 -10.59
N GLU A 63 -7.33 6.49 -10.95
CA GLU A 63 -7.87 5.28 -10.31
C GLU A 63 -7.03 4.82 -9.11
N ALA A 64 -5.74 5.16 -9.11
CA ALA A 64 -4.82 4.81 -8.04
C ALA A 64 -3.63 5.77 -7.97
N ALA A 65 -2.99 5.83 -6.81
CA ALA A 65 -1.67 6.43 -6.64
C ALA A 65 -0.82 5.50 -5.78
N PHE A 66 0.44 5.32 -6.18
CA PHE A 66 1.40 4.51 -5.45
C PHE A 66 2.64 5.33 -5.11
N TRP A 67 3.15 5.15 -3.91
CA TRP A 67 4.39 5.77 -3.45
C TRP A 67 5.43 4.70 -3.19
N LEU A 68 6.63 4.96 -3.63
CA LEU A 68 7.83 4.26 -3.20
C LEU A 68 8.38 4.97 -1.97
N VAL A 69 8.60 4.21 -0.91
CA VAL A 69 9.14 4.68 0.35
C VAL A 69 10.62 4.33 0.39
N GLU A 70 11.46 5.34 0.46
CA GLU A 70 12.91 5.19 0.46
C GLU A 70 13.52 5.81 1.71
N GLY A 71 14.63 5.27 2.16
CA GLY A 71 15.47 5.92 3.14
C GLY A 71 15.92 7.28 2.64
N LEU A 72 15.87 8.30 3.50
CA LEU A 72 16.16 9.68 3.09
C LEU A 72 17.61 9.86 2.62
N TYR A 73 18.54 9.09 3.20
CA TYR A 73 19.97 9.22 2.97
C TYR A 73 20.51 8.19 1.97
N ASP A 74 20.14 6.92 2.13
CA ASP A 74 20.69 5.80 1.33
C ASP A 74 19.88 5.51 0.06
N LYS A 75 18.68 6.10 -0.06
CA LYS A 75 17.76 5.90 -1.18
C LYS A 75 17.37 4.43 -1.42
N GLN A 76 17.54 3.59 -0.42
CA GLN A 76 17.10 2.20 -0.51
C GLN A 76 15.57 2.13 -0.47
N LEU A 77 14.98 1.38 -1.41
CA LEU A 77 13.55 1.12 -1.41
C LEU A 77 13.17 0.18 -0.26
N ILE A 78 12.30 0.66 0.61
CA ILE A 78 11.91 -0.03 1.84
C ILE A 78 10.49 -0.54 1.76
N ALA A 79 9.61 0.23 1.14
CA ALA A 79 8.20 -0.11 1.02
C ALA A 79 7.59 0.46 -0.26
N ARG A 80 6.48 -0.15 -0.67
CA ARG A 80 5.52 0.49 -1.57
C ARG A 80 4.19 0.63 -0.85
N ILE A 81 3.58 1.80 -0.94
CA ILE A 81 2.25 2.08 -0.39
C ILE A 81 1.37 2.60 -1.51
N GLY A 82 0.15 2.14 -1.59
CA GLY A 82 -0.78 2.59 -2.62
C GLY A 82 -2.19 2.80 -2.13
N ILE A 83 -2.82 3.86 -2.61
CA ILE A 83 -4.28 3.99 -2.61
C ILE A 83 -4.79 3.57 -3.98
N GLN A 84 -5.81 2.75 -4.02
CA GLN A 84 -6.37 2.21 -5.25
C GLN A 84 -7.89 2.09 -5.18
N LYS A 85 -8.50 1.77 -6.32
CA LYS A 85 -9.96 1.73 -6.43
C LYS A 85 -10.58 3.04 -5.92
N ILE A 86 -9.96 4.16 -6.28
CA ILE A 86 -10.41 5.47 -5.85
C ILE A 86 -11.78 5.74 -6.49
N ASN A 87 -12.77 5.97 -5.64
CA ASN A 87 -14.09 6.42 -6.06
C ASN A 87 -14.26 7.88 -5.63
N TRP A 88 -14.06 8.79 -6.56
CA TRP A 88 -14.13 10.23 -6.31
C TRP A 88 -15.54 10.72 -5.96
N MET A 89 -16.59 10.06 -6.47
CA MET A 89 -17.96 10.41 -6.15
C MET A 89 -18.36 10.07 -4.72
N LEU A 90 -17.82 8.94 -4.22
CA LEU A 90 -18.07 8.47 -2.85
C LEU A 90 -16.95 8.87 -1.88
N SER A 91 -15.92 9.55 -2.38
CA SER A 91 -14.74 9.98 -1.61
C SER A 91 -14.10 8.84 -0.81
N CYS A 92 -13.94 7.68 -1.44
CA CYS A 92 -13.35 6.50 -0.78
C CYS A 92 -12.26 5.85 -1.63
N ALA A 93 -11.34 5.14 -0.96
CA ALA A 93 -10.27 4.39 -1.58
C ALA A 93 -9.88 3.18 -0.74
N GLN A 94 -9.11 2.26 -1.34
CA GLN A 94 -8.47 1.15 -0.64
C GLN A 94 -6.97 1.42 -0.52
N LEU A 95 -6.43 1.24 0.67
CA LEU A 95 -5.01 1.34 0.98
C LEU A 95 -4.39 -0.05 1.03
N GLN A 96 -3.19 -0.19 0.48
CA GLN A 96 -2.37 -1.40 0.61
C GLN A 96 -0.90 -1.02 0.68
N TRP A 97 -0.07 -1.96 1.14
CA TRP A 97 1.38 -1.81 1.20
C TRP A 97 2.11 -3.13 1.05
N GLU A 98 3.36 -3.05 0.66
CA GLU A 98 4.35 -4.12 0.75
C GLU A 98 5.63 -3.55 1.39
N LEU A 99 6.33 -4.39 2.16
CA LEU A 99 7.55 -4.03 2.88
C LEU A 99 8.74 -4.88 2.43
N SER A 100 9.95 -4.33 2.49
CA SER A 100 11.17 -5.11 2.36
C SER A 100 11.45 -5.90 3.66
N ASP A 101 12.34 -6.92 3.60
CA ASP A 101 12.70 -7.67 4.81
C ASP A 101 13.44 -6.82 5.85
N ALA A 102 14.09 -5.76 5.41
CA ALA A 102 14.81 -4.83 6.28
C ALA A 102 13.87 -3.81 6.97
N ALA A 103 12.64 -3.68 6.50
CA ALA A 103 11.65 -2.77 7.05
C ALA A 103 10.70 -3.54 7.95
N ASP A 104 10.71 -3.23 9.20
CA ASP A 104 9.65 -3.66 10.08
C ASP A 104 8.43 -2.73 9.96
N LEU A 105 7.34 -3.08 10.60
CA LEU A 105 6.12 -2.29 10.57
C LEU A 105 6.26 -0.88 11.18
N LEU A 106 7.35 -0.57 11.87
CA LEU A 106 7.63 0.76 12.43
C LEU A 106 7.78 1.82 11.32
N VAL A 107 8.30 1.43 10.15
CA VAL A 107 8.35 2.34 8.99
C VAL A 107 6.95 2.84 8.64
N LEU A 108 5.96 1.94 8.65
CA LEU A 108 4.57 2.31 8.36
C LEU A 108 3.96 3.21 9.45
N GLN A 109 4.33 3.04 10.71
CA GLN A 109 3.90 3.95 11.79
C GLN A 109 4.39 5.38 11.56
N GLU A 110 5.56 5.54 10.95
CA GLU A 110 6.14 6.85 10.65
C GLU A 110 5.57 7.48 9.38
N VAL A 111 5.40 6.70 8.31
CA VAL A 111 5.02 7.23 7.00
C VAL A 111 3.51 7.28 6.73
N MET A 112 2.72 6.42 7.39
CA MET A 112 1.27 6.37 7.18
C MET A 112 0.51 7.61 7.69
N PRO A 113 0.79 8.19 8.86
CA PRO A 113 0.04 9.35 9.34
C PRO A 113 0.08 10.53 8.36
N PRO A 114 1.25 11.00 7.86
CA PRO A 114 1.27 12.09 6.87
C PRO A 114 0.63 11.69 5.54
N LEU A 115 0.75 10.43 5.11
CA LEU A 115 0.09 9.94 3.90
C LEU A 115 -1.43 9.98 4.04
N LEU A 116 -1.97 9.50 5.17
CA LEU A 116 -3.41 9.55 5.44
C LEU A 116 -3.92 10.99 5.54
N SER A 117 -3.16 11.86 6.19
CA SER A 117 -3.48 13.30 6.22
C SER A 117 -3.56 13.89 4.81
N PHE A 118 -2.61 13.57 3.93
CA PHE A 118 -2.64 13.98 2.53
C PHE A 118 -3.88 13.44 1.82
N CYS A 119 -4.23 12.17 2.01
CA CYS A 119 -5.41 11.57 1.40
C CYS A 119 -6.72 12.24 1.84
N PHE A 120 -6.84 12.57 3.11
CA PHE A 120 -8.04 13.21 3.64
C PHE A 120 -8.12 14.69 3.28
N SER A 121 -7.05 15.45 3.51
CA SER A 121 -7.08 16.92 3.36
C SER A 121 -6.84 17.40 1.94
N GLU A 122 -5.91 16.80 1.19
CA GLU A 122 -5.56 17.27 -0.14
C GLU A 122 -6.34 16.56 -1.25
N LEU A 123 -6.59 15.25 -1.10
CA LEU A 123 -7.39 14.49 -2.07
C LEU A 123 -8.88 14.53 -1.79
N GLY A 124 -9.30 14.98 -0.60
CA GLY A 124 -10.69 15.07 -0.21
C GLY A 124 -11.36 13.70 0.00
N LEU A 125 -10.59 12.67 0.29
CA LEU A 125 -11.16 11.38 0.63
C LEU A 125 -11.82 11.44 2.01
N HIS A 126 -12.94 10.76 2.17
CA HIS A 126 -13.64 10.64 3.45
C HIS A 126 -13.39 9.31 4.13
N ARG A 127 -13.21 8.24 3.35
CA ARG A 127 -13.07 6.88 3.86
C ARG A 127 -11.90 6.17 3.17
N ILE A 128 -11.04 5.55 3.98
CA ILE A 128 -9.97 4.68 3.50
C ILE A 128 -10.17 3.29 4.11
N GLU A 129 -10.27 2.28 3.25
CA GLU A 129 -10.39 0.88 3.61
C GLU A 129 -9.06 0.15 3.47
N VAL A 130 -8.86 -0.84 4.33
CA VAL A 130 -7.77 -1.82 4.20
C VAL A 130 -8.37 -3.21 4.27
N ARG A 131 -7.94 -4.08 3.37
CA ARG A 131 -8.30 -5.49 3.35
C ARG A 131 -7.03 -6.31 3.48
N LEU A 132 -6.95 -7.07 4.54
CA LEU A 132 -5.83 -7.96 4.84
C LEU A 132 -6.32 -9.40 4.89
N ARG A 133 -5.43 -10.35 4.60
CA ARG A 133 -5.69 -11.75 4.93
C ARG A 133 -5.99 -11.85 6.43
N ALA A 134 -7.11 -12.45 6.78
CA ALA A 134 -7.50 -12.64 8.17
C ALA A 134 -6.43 -13.44 8.93
N GLY A 135 -6.09 -13.00 10.14
CA GLY A 135 -5.01 -13.59 10.93
C GLY A 135 -3.62 -13.00 10.66
N SER A 136 -3.52 -11.91 9.92
CA SER A 136 -2.28 -11.12 9.77
C SER A 136 -2.06 -10.21 11.01
N GLU A 137 -1.89 -10.81 12.19
CA GLU A 137 -1.98 -10.14 13.49
C GLU A 137 -1.11 -8.88 13.63
N SER A 138 0.13 -8.93 13.17
CA SER A 138 1.04 -7.77 13.25
C SER A 138 0.55 -6.59 12.42
N HIS A 139 0.03 -6.85 11.22
CA HIS A 139 -0.55 -5.83 10.35
C HIS A 139 -1.88 -5.30 10.89
N GLU A 140 -2.70 -6.17 11.48
CA GLU A 140 -3.97 -5.79 12.11
C GLU A 140 -3.71 -4.91 13.34
N THR A 141 -2.71 -5.25 14.16
CA THR A 141 -2.28 -4.42 15.30
C THR A 141 -1.80 -3.03 14.84
N LEU A 142 -1.01 -2.98 13.77
CA LEU A 142 -0.58 -1.70 13.17
C LEU A 142 -1.77 -0.85 12.77
N LEU A 143 -2.77 -1.43 12.08
CA LEU A 143 -3.96 -0.69 11.67
C LEU A 143 -4.71 -0.08 12.84
N GLN A 144 -4.87 -0.81 13.93
CA GLN A 144 -5.49 -0.30 15.15
C GLN A 144 -4.69 0.88 15.73
N GLN A 145 -3.36 0.78 15.77
CA GLN A 145 -2.49 1.88 16.21
C GLN A 145 -2.58 3.12 15.32
N LEU A 146 -2.85 2.92 14.03
CA LEU A 146 -3.08 4.00 13.07
C LEU A 146 -4.51 4.54 13.06
N GLY A 147 -5.37 4.10 14.00
CA GLY A 147 -6.74 4.58 14.12
C GLY A 147 -7.72 3.94 13.15
N PHE A 148 -7.38 2.80 12.55
CA PHE A 148 -8.35 2.04 11.76
C PHE A 148 -9.23 1.18 12.67
N HIS A 149 -10.50 1.10 12.32
CA HIS A 149 -11.50 0.30 13.02
C HIS A 149 -11.80 -0.99 12.24
N TYR A 150 -11.84 -2.11 12.95
CA TYR A 150 -12.25 -3.39 12.38
C TYR A 150 -13.76 -3.38 12.07
N GLU A 151 -14.15 -3.74 10.87
CA GLU A 151 -15.55 -3.75 10.43
C GLU A 151 -16.09 -5.16 10.22
N GLY A 152 -15.24 -6.14 10.08
CA GLY A 152 -15.68 -7.52 9.93
C GLY A 152 -14.78 -8.39 9.08
N CYS A 153 -15.16 -9.64 8.96
CA CYS A 153 -14.54 -10.62 8.09
C CYS A 153 -15.38 -10.77 6.81
N LEU A 154 -14.70 -10.82 5.70
CA LEU A 154 -15.26 -11.13 4.39
C LEU A 154 -14.87 -12.58 4.06
N PRO A 155 -15.74 -13.57 4.35
CA PRO A 155 -15.39 -14.98 4.20
C PRO A 155 -15.26 -15.36 2.74
N ALA A 156 -14.26 -16.19 2.43
CA ALA A 156 -13.97 -16.73 1.11
C ALA A 156 -14.02 -15.68 -0.03
N GLN A 157 -13.60 -14.44 0.29
CA GLN A 157 -13.70 -13.32 -0.64
C GLN A 157 -12.81 -13.49 -1.86
N ILE A 158 -11.68 -14.17 -1.70
CA ILE A 158 -10.67 -14.33 -2.74
C ILE A 158 -10.26 -15.79 -2.79
N GLU A 159 -10.15 -16.30 -3.99
CA GLU A 159 -9.51 -17.58 -4.26
C GLU A 159 -8.04 -17.32 -4.61
N TYR A 160 -7.14 -17.89 -3.82
CA TYR A 160 -5.70 -17.70 -3.95
C TYR A 160 -5.00 -19.04 -3.75
N ASN A 161 -4.21 -19.48 -4.75
CA ASN A 161 -3.54 -20.78 -4.76
C ASN A 161 -4.50 -21.93 -4.41
N ASP A 162 -5.64 -22.00 -5.12
CA ASP A 162 -6.70 -23.02 -4.94
C ASP A 162 -7.28 -23.09 -3.51
N THR A 163 -7.12 -22.03 -2.74
CA THR A 163 -7.64 -21.91 -1.39
C THR A 163 -8.46 -20.64 -1.25
N SER A 164 -9.66 -20.76 -0.70
CA SER A 164 -10.46 -19.59 -0.35
C SER A 164 -9.83 -18.84 0.83
N VAL A 165 -9.66 -17.54 0.69
CA VAL A 165 -9.02 -16.68 1.70
C VAL A 165 -10.04 -15.72 2.27
N ASP A 166 -10.17 -15.74 3.59
CA ASP A 166 -10.94 -14.75 4.33
C ASP A 166 -10.15 -13.45 4.47
N MET A 167 -10.85 -12.32 4.32
CA MET A 167 -10.25 -11.00 4.42
C MET A 167 -10.82 -10.23 5.60
N ALA A 168 -9.95 -9.72 6.45
CA ALA A 168 -10.30 -8.76 7.49
C ALA A 168 -10.46 -7.37 6.85
N LEU A 169 -11.58 -6.73 7.11
CA LEU A 169 -11.88 -5.36 6.64
C LEU A 169 -11.69 -4.38 7.78
N TYR A 170 -10.88 -3.38 7.52
CA TYR A 170 -10.64 -2.23 8.38
C TYR A 170 -10.96 -0.94 7.64
N SER A 171 -11.34 0.09 8.35
CA SER A 171 -11.54 1.43 7.78
C SER A 171 -11.10 2.54 8.72
N ARG A 172 -10.77 3.68 8.13
CA ARG A 172 -10.57 4.93 8.82
C ARG A 172 -11.30 6.04 8.08
N LEU A 173 -11.97 6.90 8.84
CA LEU A 173 -12.68 8.08 8.31
C LEU A 173 -11.84 9.34 8.51
N SER A 174 -12.10 10.35 7.70
CA SER A 174 -11.47 11.67 7.84
C SER A 174 -11.83 12.39 9.15
N THR A 175 -12.84 11.89 9.86
CA THR A 175 -13.33 12.44 11.13
C THR A 175 -12.82 11.69 12.37
N ASP A 176 -12.05 10.62 12.20
CA ASP A 176 -11.50 9.79 13.28
C ASP A 176 -10.26 10.39 13.95
#